data_d98ea11fedb8c3765feef65a92f6be55
#
_entry.id   d98ea11fedb8c3765feef65a92f6be55
#
_cell.length_a   1.000
_cell.length_b   1.000
_cell.length_c   1.000
_cell.angle_alpha   90.00
_cell.angle_beta   90.00
_cell.angle_gamma   90.00
#
_symmetry.space_group_name_H-M   'P 1'
#
loop_
_entity.id
_entity.type
_entity.pdbx_description
1 polymer ?
#
loop_
_entity_poly.entity_id
_entity_poly.type
_entity_poly.pdbx_seq_one_letter_code
_entity_poly.pdbx_strand_id
1 'polypeptide(L)'
;TDPVKMPDFDILAEGKTLSGVAERLMSLSLTDNRGFEADQLTITLDDADGQLQLPPRGARLTVLIGWKGEPLTEKGTYIVDEIAHEGPPDRLTVSARSADFRDEFNVKREVSWHDVTVERVVSAIAHRYGLKPQISEMLMDIEIDHADQTEESDMSFLTRMAEMLGAITTVKSGNLLFIMPGGGVNAQGQPLPSFAITRSSGDRHQFRIADREAYTGVRAYWLDLNYGKKKKVSVKRRKPPKPKKEKSSSREGDYMEGAEGNVFVLRKTYQNEQAARRAAAAKWQQLQRGAASFSITLARGRAELYPEMHGTVTGFKSEIDNQDWIIAKAEHTIDNSGFTTQLELEAKIPEWIAETD
;
A
#
# COMPACT_ATOMS: atom_id res chain seq x y z
N THR A 1 18.43 -9.44 31.25
CA THR A 1 18.98 -9.51 29.89
C THR A 1 18.11 -10.46 29.09
N ASP A 2 17.32 -9.91 28.14
CA ASP A 2 16.55 -10.72 27.23
C ASP A 2 17.50 -11.69 26.47
N PRO A 3 17.10 -12.96 26.32
CA PRO A 3 17.93 -13.91 25.58
C PRO A 3 18.12 -13.39 24.14
N VAL A 4 19.35 -13.47 23.64
CA VAL A 4 19.67 -13.12 22.27
C VAL A 4 18.86 -14.01 21.34
N LYS A 5 17.86 -13.44 20.67
CA LYS A 5 17.07 -14.17 19.69
C LYS A 5 17.86 -14.25 18.37
N MET A 6 17.85 -15.43 17.76
CA MET A 6 18.46 -15.67 16.47
C MET A 6 17.42 -15.62 15.36
N PRO A 7 17.73 -14.96 14.23
CA PRO A 7 16.90 -15.05 13.05
C PRO A 7 16.76 -16.48 12.56
N ASP A 8 15.60 -16.78 11.99
CA ASP A 8 15.34 -18.05 11.34
C ASP A 8 14.57 -17.84 10.05
N PHE A 9 14.77 -18.71 9.09
CA PHE A 9 14.11 -18.66 7.81
C PHE A 9 14.02 -20.06 7.20
N ASP A 10 13.12 -20.22 6.25
CA ASP A 10 13.01 -21.41 5.41
C ASP A 10 12.73 -20.98 3.97
N ILE A 11 13.42 -21.62 3.03
CA ILE A 11 13.24 -21.39 1.61
C ILE A 11 12.89 -22.72 0.96
N LEU A 12 11.69 -22.76 0.36
CA LEU A 12 11.18 -23.91 -0.37
C LEU A 12 11.34 -23.64 -1.87
N ALA A 13 11.96 -24.55 -2.59
CA ALA A 13 11.98 -24.54 -4.05
C ALA A 13 11.05 -25.63 -4.56
N GLU A 14 10.06 -25.25 -5.38
CA GLU A 14 9.02 -26.14 -5.88
C GLU A 14 8.36 -26.97 -4.76
N GLY A 15 8.12 -26.34 -3.61
CA GLY A 15 7.48 -26.94 -2.45
C GLY A 15 8.39 -27.81 -1.58
N LYS A 16 9.68 -27.91 -1.90
CA LYS A 16 10.67 -28.69 -1.12
C LYS A 16 11.69 -27.78 -0.45
N THR A 17 11.98 -28.04 0.82
CA THR A 17 13.00 -27.29 1.56
C THR A 17 14.37 -27.46 0.88
N LEU A 18 15.03 -26.31 0.62
CA LEU A 18 16.40 -26.28 0.11
C LEU A 18 17.38 -26.56 1.25
N SER A 19 18.13 -27.65 1.14
CA SER A 19 19.21 -27.99 2.08
C SER A 19 20.47 -27.17 1.81
N GLY A 20 21.21 -26.84 2.86
CA GLY A 20 22.49 -26.14 2.77
C GLY A 20 22.41 -24.63 2.56
N VAL A 21 21.21 -24.05 2.40
CA VAL A 21 21.06 -22.60 2.23
C VAL A 21 21.30 -21.85 3.53
N ALA A 22 20.93 -22.43 4.67
CA ALA A 22 21.09 -21.79 5.97
C ALA A 22 22.56 -21.50 6.31
N GLU A 23 23.47 -22.41 5.98
CA GLU A 23 24.91 -22.29 6.23
C GLU A 23 25.59 -21.31 5.26
N ARG A 24 24.97 -21.06 4.10
CA ARG A 24 25.53 -20.22 3.04
C ARG A 24 24.91 -18.83 2.96
N LEU A 25 23.84 -18.58 3.70
CA LEU A 25 23.13 -17.29 3.63
C LEU A 25 24.01 -16.15 4.12
N MET A 26 24.28 -15.19 3.25
CA MET A 26 24.90 -13.92 3.58
C MET A 26 23.85 -12.86 3.91
N SER A 27 22.80 -12.76 3.07
CA SER A 27 21.67 -11.88 3.30
C SER A 27 20.42 -12.37 2.59
N LEU A 28 19.27 -12.05 3.18
CA LEU A 28 17.95 -12.21 2.58
C LEU A 28 17.21 -10.90 2.78
N SER A 29 16.73 -10.32 1.70
CA SER A 29 15.90 -9.10 1.71
C SER A 29 14.60 -9.36 1.01
N LEU A 30 13.50 -9.00 1.66
CA LEU A 30 12.16 -9.19 1.16
C LEU A 30 11.39 -7.88 1.32
N THR A 31 10.89 -7.34 0.20
CA THR A 31 10.15 -6.08 0.16
C THR A 31 8.70 -6.35 -0.20
N ASP A 32 7.80 -6.00 0.71
CA ASP A 32 6.36 -5.97 0.48
C ASP A 32 5.95 -4.59 -0.03
N ASN A 33 5.53 -4.52 -1.28
CA ASN A 33 5.08 -3.29 -1.94
C ASN A 33 3.55 -3.19 -1.97
N ARG A 34 3.07 -1.96 -2.04
CA ARG A 34 1.66 -1.63 -2.26
C ARG A 34 1.34 -1.63 -3.77
N GLY A 35 0.08 -1.90 -4.12
CA GLY A 35 -0.40 -1.80 -5.50
C GLY A 35 0.08 -2.95 -6.39
N PHE A 36 0.20 -2.68 -7.69
CA PHE A 36 0.68 -3.66 -8.67
C PHE A 36 2.20 -3.68 -8.82
N GLU A 37 2.92 -3.03 -7.95
CA GLU A 37 4.35 -3.21 -7.85
C GLU A 37 4.62 -4.58 -7.22
N ALA A 38 5.37 -5.42 -7.94
CA ALA A 38 5.69 -6.75 -7.46
C ALA A 38 6.51 -6.71 -6.18
N ASP A 39 6.19 -7.60 -5.24
CA ASP A 39 7.05 -7.84 -4.09
C ASP A 39 8.37 -8.44 -4.56
N GLN A 40 9.46 -8.05 -3.92
CA GLN A 40 10.80 -8.40 -4.34
C GLN A 40 11.50 -9.24 -3.27
N LEU A 41 12.23 -10.25 -3.73
CA LEU A 41 13.10 -11.09 -2.91
C LEU A 41 14.50 -11.05 -3.47
N THR A 42 15.49 -10.83 -2.61
CA THR A 42 16.90 -10.94 -2.95
C THR A 42 17.61 -11.81 -1.93
N ILE A 43 18.26 -12.87 -2.39
CA ILE A 43 19.01 -13.81 -1.56
C ILE A 43 20.46 -13.81 -2.03
N THR A 44 21.40 -13.56 -1.12
CA THR A 44 22.82 -13.63 -1.40
C THR A 44 23.43 -14.80 -0.62
N LEU A 45 24.09 -15.69 -1.33
CA LEU A 45 24.69 -16.93 -0.81
C LEU A 45 26.19 -16.92 -1.02
N ASP A 46 26.91 -17.44 -0.02
CA ASP A 46 28.34 -17.68 -0.12
C ASP A 46 28.60 -18.89 -1.02
N ASP A 47 29.41 -18.70 -2.06
CA ASP A 47 29.86 -19.73 -2.99
C ASP A 47 31.38 -19.77 -3.09
N ALA A 48 32.08 -19.43 -2.01
CA ALA A 48 33.54 -19.41 -1.99
C ALA A 48 34.18 -20.78 -2.33
N ASP A 49 33.48 -21.87 -2.07
CA ASP A 49 33.90 -23.23 -2.45
C ASP A 49 33.51 -23.61 -3.90
N GLY A 50 32.76 -22.80 -4.60
CA GLY A 50 32.30 -23.03 -5.98
C GLY A 50 31.37 -24.22 -6.18
N GLN A 51 30.74 -24.71 -5.11
CA GLN A 51 29.88 -25.91 -5.15
C GLN A 51 28.42 -25.64 -5.34
N LEU A 52 27.97 -24.37 -5.26
CA LEU A 52 26.57 -24.04 -5.49
C LEU A 52 26.20 -24.20 -6.97
N GLN A 53 25.10 -24.89 -7.21
CA GLN A 53 24.49 -24.94 -8.53
C GLN A 53 23.61 -23.71 -8.72
N LEU A 54 23.65 -23.12 -9.93
CA LEU A 54 22.76 -22.02 -10.28
C LEU A 54 21.33 -22.52 -10.34
N PRO A 55 20.38 -21.92 -9.61
CA PRO A 55 18.97 -22.25 -9.78
C PRO A 55 18.51 -21.87 -11.18
N PRO A 56 17.56 -22.61 -11.77
CA PRO A 56 17.00 -22.22 -13.06
C PRO A 56 16.15 -20.96 -12.91
N ARG A 57 16.23 -20.08 -13.90
CA ARG A 57 15.27 -18.97 -14.00
C ARG A 57 13.85 -19.51 -14.13
N GLY A 58 12.89 -18.87 -13.50
CA GLY A 58 11.52 -19.34 -13.43
C GLY A 58 11.24 -20.33 -12.30
N ALA A 59 12.26 -20.69 -11.50
CA ALA A 59 12.05 -21.50 -10.30
C ALA A 59 11.16 -20.76 -9.29
N ARG A 60 10.27 -21.50 -8.64
CA ARG A 60 9.37 -20.95 -7.61
C ARG A 60 9.98 -21.14 -6.23
N LEU A 61 10.13 -20.04 -5.51
CA LEU A 61 10.64 -20.01 -4.15
C LEU A 61 9.53 -19.54 -3.20
N THR A 62 9.26 -20.33 -2.17
CA THR A 62 8.39 -19.93 -1.06
C THR A 62 9.28 -19.60 0.14
N VAL A 63 9.06 -18.44 0.74
CA VAL A 63 9.92 -17.90 1.81
C VAL A 63 9.12 -17.74 3.09
N LEU A 64 9.68 -18.30 4.17
CA LEU A 64 9.19 -18.11 5.53
C LEU A 64 10.31 -17.46 6.35
N ILE A 65 9.99 -16.46 7.14
CA ILE A 65 10.95 -15.76 7.99
C ILE A 65 10.42 -15.59 9.41
N GLY A 66 11.31 -15.41 10.34
CA GLY A 66 10.97 -15.18 11.74
C GLY A 66 12.15 -15.34 12.67
N TRP A 67 11.87 -15.87 13.85
CA TRP A 67 12.84 -16.05 14.92
C TRP A 67 12.92 -17.51 15.32
N LYS A 68 14.13 -17.97 15.61
CA LYS A 68 14.37 -19.35 16.04
C LYS A 68 13.58 -19.66 17.32
N GLY A 69 12.85 -20.77 17.29
CA GLY A 69 12.00 -21.19 18.40
C GLY A 69 10.58 -20.60 18.36
N GLU A 70 10.26 -19.78 17.39
CA GLU A 70 8.91 -19.23 17.13
C GLU A 70 8.41 -19.73 15.77
N PRO A 71 7.07 -19.76 15.55
CA PRO A 71 6.53 -20.08 14.22
C PRO A 71 7.03 -19.08 13.18
N LEU A 72 7.47 -19.60 12.03
CA LEU A 72 7.87 -18.76 10.90
C LEU A 72 6.63 -18.22 10.17
N THR A 73 6.73 -16.98 9.70
CA THR A 73 5.69 -16.35 8.89
C THR A 73 5.97 -16.58 7.41
N GLU A 74 5.02 -17.14 6.69
CA GLU A 74 5.09 -17.27 5.24
C GLU A 74 4.91 -15.90 4.60
N LYS A 75 5.87 -15.50 3.77
CA LYS A 75 5.89 -14.21 3.07
C LYS A 75 5.54 -14.31 1.59
N GLY A 76 5.14 -15.47 1.12
CA GLY A 76 4.66 -15.70 -0.24
C GLY A 76 5.62 -16.48 -1.12
N THR A 77 5.23 -16.60 -2.37
CA THR A 77 5.95 -17.34 -3.41
C THR A 77 6.47 -16.38 -4.46
N TYR A 78 7.72 -16.58 -4.85
CA TYR A 78 8.45 -15.72 -5.77
C TYR A 78 8.99 -16.53 -6.95
N ILE A 79 9.08 -15.90 -8.12
CA ILE A 79 9.68 -16.50 -9.32
C ILE A 79 11.05 -15.87 -9.53
N VAL A 80 12.07 -16.71 -9.64
CA VAL A 80 13.44 -16.29 -9.93
C VAL A 80 13.50 -15.68 -11.33
N ASP A 81 13.97 -14.44 -11.42
CA ASP A 81 14.09 -13.70 -12.68
C ASP A 81 15.52 -13.30 -13.01
N GLU A 82 16.39 -13.17 -12.02
CA GLU A 82 17.79 -12.83 -12.23
C GLU A 82 18.71 -13.60 -11.30
N ILE A 83 19.83 -14.03 -11.82
CA ILE A 83 20.88 -14.71 -11.08
C ILE A 83 22.20 -14.05 -11.44
N ALA A 84 22.94 -13.59 -10.41
CA ALA A 84 24.25 -12.99 -10.56
C ALA A 84 25.27 -13.78 -9.77
N HIS A 85 26.42 -14.03 -10.36
CA HIS A 85 27.56 -14.63 -9.70
C HIS A 85 28.75 -13.69 -9.80
N GLU A 86 29.39 -13.40 -8.68
CA GLU A 86 30.54 -12.49 -8.63
C GLU A 86 31.58 -12.96 -7.61
N GLY A 87 32.78 -12.49 -7.78
CA GLY A 87 33.92 -12.83 -6.89
C GLY A 87 35.23 -12.22 -7.35
N PRO A 88 36.37 -12.48 -6.65
CA PRO A 88 36.50 -13.18 -5.38
C PRO A 88 36.21 -12.30 -4.15
N PRO A 89 35.71 -12.82 -3.02
CA PRO A 89 35.23 -14.19 -2.84
C PRO A 89 33.90 -14.41 -3.58
N ASP A 90 33.73 -15.65 -4.08
CA ASP A 90 32.58 -15.98 -4.90
C ASP A 90 31.29 -15.98 -4.10
N ARG A 91 30.28 -15.35 -4.65
CA ARG A 91 28.91 -15.26 -4.11
C ARG A 91 27.88 -15.33 -5.21
N LEU A 92 26.71 -15.87 -4.87
CA LEU A 92 25.57 -16.00 -5.74
C LEU A 92 24.44 -15.11 -5.23
N THR A 93 23.92 -14.24 -6.07
CA THR A 93 22.74 -13.43 -5.78
C THR A 93 21.57 -13.87 -6.63
N VAL A 94 20.48 -14.26 -5.97
CA VAL A 94 19.23 -14.66 -6.61
C VAL A 94 18.20 -13.55 -6.37
N SER A 95 17.68 -12.98 -7.45
CA SER A 95 16.59 -12.01 -7.41
C SER A 95 15.33 -12.64 -7.94
N ALA A 96 14.23 -12.45 -7.23
CA ALA A 96 12.94 -12.98 -7.56
C ALA A 96 11.84 -11.96 -7.27
N ARG A 97 10.72 -12.09 -7.95
CA ARG A 97 9.54 -11.24 -7.73
C ARG A 97 8.32 -12.11 -7.48
N SER A 98 7.30 -11.54 -6.85
CA SER A 98 6.10 -12.29 -6.49
C SER A 98 5.49 -13.01 -7.70
N ALA A 99 5.12 -14.28 -7.48
CA ALA A 99 4.64 -15.20 -8.51
C ALA A 99 3.31 -14.78 -9.15
N ASP A 100 2.56 -13.89 -8.49
CA ASP A 100 1.25 -13.43 -8.96
C ASP A 100 1.34 -12.44 -10.14
N PHE A 101 2.53 -11.92 -10.46
CA PHE A 101 2.74 -10.95 -11.54
C PHE A 101 3.14 -11.65 -12.84
N ARG A 102 2.29 -11.56 -13.84
CA ARG A 102 2.38 -12.25 -15.12
C ARG A 102 2.54 -11.25 -16.26
N ASP A 103 3.23 -11.66 -17.32
CA ASP A 103 3.40 -10.82 -18.53
C ASP A 103 2.06 -10.51 -19.20
N GLU A 104 1.08 -11.42 -19.10
CA GLU A 104 -0.27 -11.21 -19.64
C GLU A 104 -1.02 -10.03 -19.03
N PHE A 105 -0.61 -9.54 -17.85
CA PHE A 105 -1.19 -8.34 -17.25
C PHE A 105 -0.91 -7.08 -18.05
N ASN A 106 0.09 -7.10 -18.91
CA ASN A 106 0.49 -5.97 -19.75
C ASN A 106 -0.19 -5.96 -21.13
N VAL A 107 -1.04 -6.96 -21.43
CA VAL A 107 -1.77 -7.02 -22.71
C VAL A 107 -2.76 -5.87 -22.78
N LYS A 108 -2.60 -5.03 -23.80
CA LYS A 108 -3.49 -3.90 -24.07
C LYS A 108 -4.80 -4.39 -24.68
N ARG A 109 -5.90 -3.78 -24.26
CA ARG A 109 -7.25 -4.16 -24.67
C ARG A 109 -8.07 -2.95 -25.08
N GLU A 110 -9.09 -3.24 -25.90
CA GLU A 110 -10.15 -2.30 -26.28
C GLU A 110 -11.46 -2.84 -25.68
N VAL A 111 -11.93 -2.24 -24.60
CA VAL A 111 -13.16 -2.63 -23.91
C VAL A 111 -13.95 -1.39 -23.51
N SER A 112 -15.24 -1.41 -23.76
CA SER A 112 -16.17 -0.42 -23.25
C SER A 112 -17.08 -1.04 -22.20
N TRP A 113 -17.17 -0.40 -21.06
CA TRP A 113 -18.01 -0.80 -19.94
C TRP A 113 -19.22 0.17 -19.87
N HIS A 114 -20.42 -0.37 -19.83
CA HIS A 114 -21.65 0.42 -19.75
C HIS A 114 -22.57 -0.14 -18.68
N ASP A 115 -23.14 0.75 -17.86
CA ASP A 115 -24.16 0.41 -16.83
C ASP A 115 -23.76 -0.83 -16.00
N VAL A 116 -22.53 -0.82 -15.48
CA VAL A 116 -21.99 -1.90 -14.67
C VAL A 116 -21.57 -1.41 -13.29
N THR A 117 -21.45 -2.32 -12.35
CA THR A 117 -20.90 -2.03 -11.03
C THR A 117 -19.39 -2.26 -10.99
N VAL A 118 -18.72 -1.69 -10.00
CA VAL A 118 -17.30 -1.96 -9.72
C VAL A 118 -17.07 -3.45 -9.51
N GLU A 119 -17.95 -4.12 -8.76
CA GLU A 119 -17.88 -5.57 -8.55
C GLU A 119 -17.85 -6.33 -9.88
N ARG A 120 -18.71 -5.97 -10.82
CA ARG A 120 -18.76 -6.66 -12.13
C ARG A 120 -17.48 -6.46 -12.93
N VAL A 121 -16.93 -5.27 -12.95
CA VAL A 121 -15.67 -4.98 -13.66
C VAL A 121 -14.50 -5.75 -13.05
N VAL A 122 -14.33 -5.64 -11.75
CA VAL A 122 -13.23 -6.31 -11.04
C VAL A 122 -13.34 -7.83 -11.15
N SER A 123 -14.55 -8.38 -10.99
CA SER A 123 -14.79 -9.82 -11.11
C SER A 123 -14.53 -10.34 -12.52
N ALA A 124 -14.94 -9.60 -13.55
CA ALA A 124 -14.68 -9.98 -14.95
C ALA A 124 -13.19 -10.01 -15.26
N ILE A 125 -12.43 -9.02 -14.79
CA ILE A 125 -10.97 -8.97 -14.95
C ILE A 125 -10.30 -10.09 -14.14
N ALA A 126 -10.69 -10.30 -12.90
CA ALA A 126 -10.16 -11.38 -12.08
C ALA A 126 -10.37 -12.74 -12.74
N HIS A 127 -11.56 -12.99 -13.26
CA HIS A 127 -11.89 -14.25 -13.95
C HIS A 127 -11.00 -14.49 -15.18
N ARG A 128 -10.68 -13.43 -15.93
CA ARG A 128 -9.82 -13.53 -17.12
C ARG A 128 -8.43 -14.09 -16.80
N TYR A 129 -7.91 -13.81 -15.63
CA TYR A 129 -6.58 -14.26 -15.17
C TYR A 129 -6.63 -15.43 -14.19
N GLY A 130 -7.79 -16.02 -13.96
CA GLY A 130 -7.95 -17.08 -12.99
C GLY A 130 -7.71 -16.64 -11.54
N LEU A 131 -7.94 -15.38 -11.24
CA LEU A 131 -7.81 -14.79 -9.92
C LEU A 131 -9.14 -14.76 -9.20
N LYS A 132 -9.10 -14.81 -7.87
CA LYS A 132 -10.28 -14.67 -7.03
C LYS A 132 -10.47 -13.18 -6.68
N PRO A 133 -11.62 -12.56 -7.01
CA PRO A 133 -11.85 -11.16 -6.67
C PRO A 133 -12.11 -11.01 -5.16
N GLN A 134 -11.51 -9.98 -4.57
CA GLN A 134 -11.71 -9.57 -3.18
C GLN A 134 -11.93 -8.06 -3.16
N ILE A 135 -13.17 -7.65 -2.97
CA ILE A 135 -13.60 -6.26 -3.11
C ILE A 135 -14.19 -5.77 -1.78
N SER A 136 -13.77 -4.59 -1.33
CA SER A 136 -14.38 -3.97 -0.15
C SER A 136 -15.88 -3.74 -0.38
N GLU A 137 -16.69 -4.11 0.61
CA GLU A 137 -18.15 -4.04 0.52
C GLU A 137 -18.64 -2.65 0.08
N MET A 138 -18.06 -1.59 0.63
CA MET A 138 -18.40 -0.21 0.30
C MET A 138 -18.12 0.20 -1.17
N LEU A 139 -17.34 -0.58 -1.91
CA LEU A 139 -17.02 -0.34 -3.31
C LEU A 139 -17.85 -1.17 -4.29
N MET A 140 -18.42 -2.28 -3.84
CA MET A 140 -19.07 -3.27 -4.71
C MET A 140 -20.17 -2.69 -5.57
N ASP A 141 -21.08 -1.92 -4.96
CA ASP A 141 -22.32 -1.44 -5.59
C ASP A 141 -22.16 -0.09 -6.29
N ILE A 142 -20.94 0.42 -6.37
CA ILE A 142 -20.68 1.67 -7.09
C ILE A 142 -20.95 1.47 -8.56
N GLU A 143 -21.90 2.25 -9.09
CA GLU A 143 -22.28 2.21 -10.51
C GLU A 143 -21.27 2.96 -11.38
N ILE A 144 -20.96 2.36 -12.52
CA ILE A 144 -20.15 2.91 -13.58
C ILE A 144 -21.04 3.04 -14.82
N ASP A 145 -21.48 4.25 -15.13
CA ASP A 145 -22.35 4.50 -16.27
C ASP A 145 -21.63 4.22 -17.58
N HIS A 146 -20.37 4.67 -17.67
CA HIS A 146 -19.52 4.45 -18.84
C HIS A 146 -18.04 4.56 -18.47
N ALA A 147 -17.26 3.61 -18.94
CA ALA A 147 -15.81 3.67 -18.89
C ALA A 147 -15.19 2.96 -20.11
N ASP A 148 -14.23 3.62 -20.73
CA ASP A 148 -13.49 3.07 -21.88
C ASP A 148 -12.08 2.66 -21.44
N GLN A 149 -11.72 1.46 -21.87
CA GLN A 149 -10.38 0.92 -21.79
C GLN A 149 -9.86 0.89 -23.23
N THR A 150 -9.04 1.89 -23.60
CA THR A 150 -8.54 2.07 -24.97
C THR A 150 -7.04 1.90 -24.98
N GLU A 151 -6.56 0.90 -25.71
CA GLU A 151 -5.14 0.50 -25.72
C GLU A 151 -4.52 0.44 -24.31
N GLU A 152 -5.29 0.00 -23.37
CA GLU A 152 -4.97 0.00 -21.94
C GLU A 152 -5.02 -1.42 -21.39
N SER A 153 -3.99 -1.81 -20.62
CA SER A 153 -3.99 -3.09 -19.92
C SER A 153 -5.06 -3.11 -18.81
N ASP A 154 -5.53 -4.30 -18.45
CA ASP A 154 -6.50 -4.45 -17.37
C ASP A 154 -5.97 -3.90 -16.05
N MET A 155 -4.68 -4.10 -15.75
CA MET A 155 -4.09 -3.62 -14.50
C MET A 155 -3.96 -2.09 -14.49
N SER A 156 -3.61 -1.47 -15.61
CA SER A 156 -3.61 0.00 -15.76
C SER A 156 -5.02 0.58 -15.59
N PHE A 157 -6.02 -0.06 -16.19
CA PHE A 157 -7.42 0.34 -16.07
C PHE A 157 -7.92 0.24 -14.61
N LEU A 158 -7.64 -0.87 -13.93
CA LEU A 158 -7.97 -1.03 -12.51
C LEU A 158 -7.28 -0.01 -11.62
N THR A 159 -6.00 0.27 -11.88
CA THR A 159 -5.26 1.30 -11.14
C THR A 159 -5.91 2.67 -11.29
N ARG A 160 -6.26 3.05 -12.51
CA ARG A 160 -6.95 4.31 -12.80
C ARG A 160 -8.33 4.38 -12.13
N MET A 161 -9.09 3.30 -12.17
CA MET A 161 -10.39 3.20 -11.50
C MET A 161 -10.24 3.27 -9.97
N ALA A 162 -9.25 2.59 -9.42
CA ALA A 162 -8.95 2.64 -7.99
C ALA A 162 -8.57 4.05 -7.54
N GLU A 163 -7.74 4.76 -8.30
CA GLU A 163 -7.39 6.15 -8.01
C GLU A 163 -8.62 7.07 -7.98
N MET A 164 -9.54 6.89 -8.92
CA MET A 164 -10.80 7.65 -8.95
C MET A 164 -11.68 7.41 -7.73
N LEU A 165 -11.61 6.22 -7.14
CA LEU A 165 -12.45 5.80 -6.02
C LEU A 165 -11.73 5.88 -4.66
N GLY A 166 -10.45 6.29 -4.66
CA GLY A 166 -9.62 6.27 -3.45
C GLY A 166 -9.29 4.86 -2.95
N ALA A 167 -9.42 3.87 -3.83
CA ALA A 167 -9.14 2.47 -3.53
C ALA A 167 -7.68 2.09 -3.84
N ILE A 168 -7.30 0.92 -3.37
CA ILE A 168 -6.04 0.24 -3.71
C ILE A 168 -6.39 -1.05 -4.41
N THR A 169 -5.64 -1.36 -5.47
CA THR A 169 -5.77 -2.60 -6.21
C THR A 169 -4.41 -3.28 -6.35
N THR A 170 -4.37 -4.57 -6.15
CA THR A 170 -3.16 -5.39 -6.25
C THR A 170 -3.52 -6.87 -6.43
N VAL A 171 -2.54 -7.67 -6.79
CA VAL A 171 -2.65 -9.13 -6.83
C VAL A 171 -1.79 -9.72 -5.72
N LYS A 172 -2.40 -10.48 -4.82
CA LYS A 172 -1.73 -11.17 -3.71
C LYS A 172 -2.30 -12.57 -3.54
N SER A 173 -1.42 -13.57 -3.51
CA SER A 173 -1.79 -14.98 -3.22
C SER A 173 -2.95 -15.50 -4.05
N GLY A 174 -2.96 -15.23 -5.35
CA GLY A 174 -4.03 -15.66 -6.26
C GLY A 174 -5.32 -14.85 -6.18
N ASN A 175 -5.34 -13.77 -5.43
CA ASN A 175 -6.50 -12.88 -5.30
C ASN A 175 -6.24 -11.55 -6.01
N LEU A 176 -7.25 -11.05 -6.71
CA LEU A 176 -7.29 -9.66 -7.18
C LEU A 176 -8.01 -8.82 -6.12
N LEU A 177 -7.25 -7.99 -5.43
CA LEU A 177 -7.75 -7.12 -4.38
C LEU A 177 -8.18 -5.78 -4.97
N PHE A 178 -9.34 -5.29 -4.55
CA PHE A 178 -9.82 -3.95 -4.83
C PHE A 178 -10.46 -3.42 -3.54
N ILE A 179 -9.66 -2.74 -2.73
CA ILE A 179 -9.97 -2.46 -1.34
C ILE A 179 -9.77 -0.99 -0.97
N MET A 180 -10.47 -0.54 0.06
CA MET A 180 -10.24 0.79 0.64
C MET A 180 -9.02 0.76 1.55
N PRO A 181 -8.04 1.66 1.34
CA PRO A 181 -6.86 1.73 2.21
C PRO A 181 -7.24 2.23 3.60
N GLY A 182 -6.61 1.65 4.62
CA GLY A 182 -6.85 2.05 6.00
C GLY A 182 -8.28 1.78 6.50
N GLY A 183 -9.07 1.00 5.79
CA GLY A 183 -10.41 0.59 6.21
C GLY A 183 -10.41 -0.36 7.41
N GLY A 184 -9.24 -0.81 7.85
CA GLY A 184 -9.09 -1.69 9.00
C GLY A 184 -9.68 -3.09 8.82
N VAL A 185 -10.06 -3.45 7.59
CA VAL A 185 -10.64 -4.76 7.26
C VAL A 185 -9.92 -5.37 6.06
N ASN A 186 -9.82 -6.69 6.07
CA ASN A 186 -9.34 -7.45 4.92
C ASN A 186 -10.43 -7.56 3.83
N ALA A 187 -10.10 -8.24 2.73
CA ALA A 187 -11.02 -8.45 1.63
C ALA A 187 -12.31 -9.20 2.01
N GLN A 188 -12.30 -9.96 3.10
CA GLN A 188 -13.46 -10.68 3.64
C GLN A 188 -14.25 -9.87 4.69
N GLY A 189 -13.93 -8.59 4.88
CA GLY A 189 -14.59 -7.73 5.86
C GLY A 189 -14.17 -7.99 7.31
N GLN A 190 -13.14 -8.81 7.55
CA GLN A 190 -12.63 -9.07 8.90
C GLN A 190 -11.62 -8.00 9.32
N PRO A 191 -11.59 -7.60 10.59
CA PRO A 191 -10.61 -6.64 11.09
C PRO A 191 -9.18 -7.10 10.78
N LEU A 192 -8.37 -6.23 10.16
CA LEU A 192 -6.93 -6.44 10.04
C LEU A 192 -6.28 -6.31 11.42
N PRO A 193 -5.26 -7.13 11.73
CA PRO A 193 -4.49 -6.92 12.94
C PRO A 193 -3.85 -5.53 12.90
N SER A 194 -3.90 -4.82 14.02
CA SER A 194 -3.22 -3.54 14.18
C SER A 194 -1.82 -3.74 14.74
N PHE A 195 -0.93 -2.80 14.47
CA PHE A 195 0.41 -2.79 15.04
C PHE A 195 0.57 -1.70 16.10
N ALA A 196 1.46 -1.93 17.05
CA ALA A 196 1.95 -0.92 17.98
C ALA A 196 3.47 -0.95 17.98
N ILE A 197 4.09 0.22 17.81
CA ILE A 197 5.54 0.39 17.76
C ILE A 197 5.94 1.41 18.80
N THR A 198 6.95 1.09 19.61
CA THR A 198 7.55 2.01 20.58
C THR A 198 8.91 2.49 20.06
N ARG A 199 9.31 3.69 20.45
CA ARG A 199 10.62 4.25 20.08
C ARG A 199 11.78 3.34 20.50
N SER A 200 11.65 2.66 21.63
CA SER A 200 12.68 1.75 22.14
C SER A 200 12.90 0.51 21.24
N SER A 201 11.96 0.16 20.38
CA SER A 201 12.09 -0.96 19.44
C SER A 201 12.70 -0.57 18.10
N GLY A 202 12.97 0.72 17.86
CA GLY A 202 13.54 1.21 16.62
C GLY A 202 14.97 1.71 16.75
N ASP A 203 15.78 1.52 15.70
CA ASP A 203 17.13 2.06 15.59
C ASP A 203 17.13 3.46 14.99
N ARG A 204 16.44 3.62 13.88
CA ARG A 204 16.39 4.86 13.13
C ARG A 204 14.94 5.20 12.78
N HIS A 205 14.64 6.48 12.86
CA HIS A 205 13.35 6.97 12.40
C HIS A 205 13.50 8.33 11.71
N GLN A 206 12.59 8.59 10.79
CA GLN A 206 12.47 9.87 10.13
C GLN A 206 11.00 10.23 10.00
N PHE A 207 10.65 11.40 10.50
CA PHE A 207 9.35 12.00 10.32
C PHE A 207 9.46 13.17 9.35
N ARG A 208 8.54 13.24 8.40
CA ARG A 208 8.50 14.28 7.40
C ARG A 208 7.07 14.77 7.18
N ILE A 209 6.91 16.09 7.23
CA ILE A 209 5.71 16.76 6.75
C ILE A 209 6.12 17.57 5.52
N ALA A 210 5.45 17.31 4.39
CA ALA A 210 5.63 18.06 3.17
C ALA A 210 4.43 18.97 2.97
N ASP A 211 4.62 20.26 3.15
CA ASP A 211 3.57 21.27 3.02
C ASP A 211 3.67 22.02 1.68
N ARG A 212 4.29 21.40 0.69
CA ARG A 212 4.61 22.05 -0.59
C ARG A 212 3.37 22.46 -1.40
N GLU A 213 2.24 21.83 -1.14
CA GLU A 213 0.97 22.10 -1.81
C GLU A 213 -0.17 21.87 -0.79
N ALA A 214 -0.22 22.72 0.24
CA ALA A 214 -1.29 22.66 1.22
C ALA A 214 -2.63 23.08 0.58
N TYR A 215 -3.23 22.16 -0.16
CA TYR A 215 -4.58 22.35 -0.63
C TYR A 215 -5.55 22.32 0.57
N THR A 216 -6.43 23.31 0.63
CA THR A 216 -7.47 23.41 1.65
C THR A 216 -8.72 22.64 1.28
N GLY A 217 -8.80 22.17 0.06
CA GLY A 217 -9.92 21.38 -0.45
C GLY A 217 -9.71 20.90 -1.89
N VAL A 218 -10.67 20.14 -2.37
CA VAL A 218 -10.77 19.68 -3.75
C VAL A 218 -12.15 20.03 -4.30
N ARG A 219 -12.18 20.49 -5.54
CA ARG A 219 -13.41 20.83 -6.25
C ARG A 219 -13.57 19.95 -7.49
N ALA A 220 -14.73 19.36 -7.64
CA ALA A 220 -15.14 18.65 -8.84
C ALA A 220 -16.43 19.26 -9.40
N TYR A 221 -16.57 19.26 -10.70
CA TYR A 221 -17.77 19.74 -11.40
C TYR A 221 -18.55 18.57 -11.96
N TRP A 222 -19.87 18.70 -11.96
CA TRP A 222 -20.78 17.75 -12.58
C TRP A 222 -21.84 18.46 -13.41
N LEU A 223 -22.40 17.77 -14.40
CA LEU A 223 -23.43 18.29 -15.27
C LEU A 223 -24.80 17.93 -14.71
N ASP A 224 -25.60 18.95 -14.38
CA ASP A 224 -26.99 18.75 -14.03
C ASP A 224 -27.84 18.75 -15.31
N LEU A 225 -28.25 17.57 -15.74
CA LEU A 225 -29.02 17.37 -16.96
C LEU A 225 -30.42 17.99 -16.88
N ASN A 226 -30.98 18.14 -15.66
CA ASN A 226 -32.31 18.70 -15.46
C ASN A 226 -32.35 20.22 -15.72
N TYR A 227 -31.22 20.89 -15.45
CA TYR A 227 -31.12 22.34 -15.57
C TYR A 227 -30.13 22.81 -16.62
N GLY A 228 -29.41 21.91 -17.25
CA GLY A 228 -28.32 22.22 -18.22
C GLY A 228 -27.20 23.06 -17.63
N LYS A 229 -27.01 23.03 -16.31
CA LYS A 229 -26.03 23.83 -15.58
C LYS A 229 -24.89 22.95 -15.04
N LYS A 230 -23.67 23.51 -15.12
CA LYS A 230 -22.52 22.95 -14.49
C LYS A 230 -22.52 23.29 -13.00
N LYS A 231 -22.59 22.27 -12.15
CA LYS A 231 -22.52 22.40 -10.69
C LYS A 231 -21.20 21.88 -10.15
N LYS A 232 -20.86 22.27 -8.92
CA LYS A 232 -19.60 21.90 -8.27
C LYS A 232 -19.82 21.15 -6.96
N VAL A 233 -18.88 20.27 -6.64
CA VAL A 233 -18.71 19.63 -5.33
C VAL A 233 -17.34 19.98 -4.80
N SER A 234 -17.25 20.37 -3.54
CA SER A 234 -15.97 20.65 -2.88
C SER A 234 -15.82 19.79 -1.63
N VAL A 235 -14.62 19.27 -1.44
CA VAL A 235 -14.21 18.53 -0.24
C VAL A 235 -13.21 19.38 0.53
N LYS A 236 -13.45 19.57 1.82
CA LYS A 236 -12.62 20.39 2.70
C LYS A 236 -12.24 19.64 3.97
N ARG A 237 -11.14 20.05 4.59
CA ARG A 237 -10.72 19.52 5.89
C ARG A 237 -11.74 19.91 6.97
N ARG A 238 -12.20 18.95 7.79
CA ARG A 238 -13.04 19.23 8.93
C ARG A 238 -12.26 19.99 9.99
N LYS A 239 -12.77 21.15 10.44
CA LYS A 239 -12.18 21.88 11.55
C LYS A 239 -12.39 21.07 12.84
N PRO A 240 -11.35 20.91 13.71
CA PRO A 240 -11.58 20.34 15.02
C PRO A 240 -12.60 21.19 15.80
N PRO A 241 -13.44 20.59 16.65
CA PRO A 241 -14.39 21.34 17.46
C PRO A 241 -13.62 22.35 18.32
N LYS A 242 -14.01 23.62 18.24
CA LYS A 242 -13.43 24.66 19.09
C LYS A 242 -13.66 24.29 20.54
N PRO A 243 -12.64 24.30 21.42
CA PRO A 243 -12.88 24.20 22.85
C PRO A 243 -13.83 25.33 23.25
N LYS A 244 -14.88 25.03 24.02
CA LYS A 244 -15.79 26.03 24.54
C LYS A 244 -14.99 27.05 25.33
N LYS A 245 -14.68 28.20 24.73
CA LYS A 245 -14.14 29.36 25.44
C LYS A 245 -15.28 30.05 26.17
N GLU A 246 -15.10 30.24 27.44
CA GLU A 246 -15.84 31.24 28.20
C GLU A 246 -15.68 32.60 27.50
N LYS A 247 -16.77 33.36 27.47
CA LYS A 247 -16.87 34.64 26.81
C LYS A 247 -15.81 35.61 27.30
N SER A 248 -14.81 35.90 26.50
CA SER A 248 -14.08 37.16 26.53
C SER A 248 -14.15 37.80 25.15
N SER A 249 -14.64 39.02 25.15
CA SER A 249 -14.82 39.88 23.99
C SER A 249 -13.45 40.30 23.45
N SER A 250 -12.99 39.67 22.36
CA SER A 250 -12.02 40.27 21.45
C SER A 250 -12.29 39.78 20.04
N ARG A 251 -12.39 40.73 19.12
CA ARG A 251 -12.51 40.54 17.69
C ARG A 251 -11.23 39.90 17.16
N GLU A 252 -11.18 38.58 17.13
CA GLU A 252 -10.23 37.84 16.32
C GLU A 252 -11.00 37.21 15.17
N GLY A 253 -10.64 37.63 13.95
CA GLY A 253 -11.15 37.03 12.74
C GLY A 253 -10.85 35.55 12.70
N ASP A 254 -11.78 34.76 12.18
CA ASP A 254 -11.58 33.34 11.89
C ASP A 254 -10.40 33.19 10.92
N TYR A 255 -9.21 32.88 11.46
CA TYR A 255 -8.11 32.45 10.65
C TYR A 255 -8.38 31.02 10.22
N MET A 256 -8.76 30.85 8.95
CA MET A 256 -8.64 29.57 8.29
C MET A 256 -7.15 29.29 8.09
N GLU A 257 -6.61 28.25 8.71
CA GLU A 257 -5.32 27.72 8.33
C GLU A 257 -5.42 27.19 6.89
N GLY A 258 -4.82 27.90 5.97
CA GLY A 258 -4.88 27.70 4.54
C GLY A 258 -5.64 28.86 3.88
N ALA A 259 -4.99 29.53 2.93
CA ALA A 259 -5.61 30.63 2.20
C ALA A 259 -6.90 30.14 1.52
N GLU A 260 -8.00 30.88 1.70
CA GLU A 260 -9.17 30.74 0.84
C GLU A 260 -8.68 30.86 -0.61
N GLY A 261 -8.83 29.80 -1.40
CA GLY A 261 -8.42 29.79 -2.80
C GLY A 261 -7.39 28.73 -3.17
N ASN A 262 -6.73 28.08 -2.22
CA ASN A 262 -5.82 26.95 -2.55
C ASN A 262 -6.60 25.63 -2.67
N VAL A 263 -7.53 25.61 -3.61
CA VAL A 263 -8.38 24.44 -3.90
C VAL A 263 -7.89 23.75 -5.16
N PHE A 264 -7.62 22.46 -5.06
CA PHE A 264 -7.31 21.65 -6.24
C PHE A 264 -8.57 21.42 -7.07
N VAL A 265 -8.56 21.83 -8.34
CA VAL A 265 -9.70 21.68 -9.24
C VAL A 265 -9.49 20.51 -10.16
N LEU A 266 -10.39 19.51 -10.09
CA LEU A 266 -10.39 18.40 -11.03
C LEU A 266 -10.82 18.88 -12.42
N ARG A 267 -10.05 18.55 -13.45
CA ARG A 267 -10.27 19.04 -14.82
C ARG A 267 -11.48 18.40 -15.50
N LYS A 268 -11.85 17.19 -15.12
CA LYS A 268 -12.96 16.45 -15.70
C LYS A 268 -14.29 16.95 -15.13
N THR A 269 -15.31 17.08 -15.98
CA THR A 269 -16.71 17.24 -15.54
C THR A 269 -17.36 15.87 -15.44
N TYR A 270 -17.94 15.56 -14.30
CA TYR A 270 -18.54 14.26 -14.00
C TYR A 270 -20.01 14.24 -14.42
N GLN A 271 -20.56 13.05 -14.65
CA GLN A 271 -21.92 12.89 -15.16
C GLN A 271 -23.02 13.23 -14.12
N ASN A 272 -22.70 13.00 -12.85
CA ASN A 272 -23.65 13.28 -11.77
C ASN A 272 -22.91 13.73 -10.49
N GLU A 273 -23.67 14.22 -9.53
CA GLU A 273 -23.17 14.70 -8.24
C GLU A 273 -22.38 13.61 -7.49
N GLN A 274 -22.86 12.38 -7.50
CA GLN A 274 -22.26 11.28 -6.78
C GLN A 274 -20.84 10.94 -7.30
N ALA A 275 -20.68 10.89 -8.62
CA ALA A 275 -19.39 10.68 -9.26
C ALA A 275 -18.43 11.84 -8.97
N ALA A 276 -18.88 13.07 -9.02
CA ALA A 276 -18.08 14.25 -8.68
C ALA A 276 -17.63 14.23 -7.21
N ARG A 277 -18.56 13.90 -6.31
CA ARG A 277 -18.29 13.78 -4.87
C ARG A 277 -17.26 12.71 -4.57
N ARG A 278 -17.36 11.52 -5.17
CA ARG A 278 -16.38 10.44 -5.02
C ARG A 278 -15.00 10.83 -5.53
N ALA A 279 -14.95 11.43 -6.71
CA ALA A 279 -13.68 11.86 -7.30
C ALA A 279 -12.99 12.94 -6.46
N ALA A 280 -13.76 13.91 -5.94
CA ALA A 280 -13.23 14.93 -5.05
C ALA A 280 -12.72 14.33 -3.73
N ALA A 281 -13.47 13.40 -3.13
CA ALA A 281 -13.06 12.70 -1.93
C ALA A 281 -11.80 11.86 -2.15
N ALA A 282 -11.72 11.12 -3.25
CA ALA A 282 -10.55 10.31 -3.60
C ALA A 282 -9.29 11.18 -3.81
N LYS A 283 -9.43 12.30 -4.50
CA LYS A 283 -8.31 13.23 -4.69
C LYS A 283 -7.87 13.87 -3.39
N TRP A 284 -8.81 14.27 -2.53
CA TRP A 284 -8.52 14.77 -1.20
C TRP A 284 -7.73 13.77 -0.37
N GLN A 285 -8.16 12.52 -0.35
CA GLN A 285 -7.46 11.44 0.32
C GLN A 285 -6.04 11.25 -0.21
N GLN A 286 -5.85 11.26 -1.53
CA GLN A 286 -4.54 11.16 -2.16
C GLN A 286 -3.62 12.30 -1.75
N LEU A 287 -4.11 13.54 -1.73
CA LEU A 287 -3.35 14.72 -1.33
C LEU A 287 -2.95 14.66 0.16
N GLN A 288 -3.84 14.16 1.02
CA GLN A 288 -3.57 14.04 2.46
C GLN A 288 -2.54 12.92 2.78
N ARG A 289 -2.54 11.82 2.04
CA ARG A 289 -1.56 10.73 2.22
C ARG A 289 -0.12 11.19 2.01
N GLY A 290 0.12 12.12 1.11
CA GLY A 290 1.45 12.69 0.87
C GLY A 290 1.90 13.72 1.90
N ALA A 291 1.02 14.17 2.80
CA ALA A 291 1.30 15.27 3.71
C ALA A 291 2.24 14.88 4.87
N ALA A 292 2.09 13.67 5.43
CA ALA A 292 2.92 13.19 6.52
C ALA A 292 3.41 11.77 6.26
N SER A 293 4.70 11.55 6.43
CA SER A 293 5.33 10.24 6.33
C SER A 293 6.25 9.99 7.52
N PHE A 294 6.31 8.75 7.94
CA PHE A 294 7.18 8.30 9.02
C PHE A 294 7.86 7.00 8.61
N SER A 295 9.18 6.97 8.63
CA SER A 295 9.93 5.75 8.40
C SER A 295 10.66 5.34 9.67
N ILE A 296 10.68 4.05 9.93
CA ILE A 296 11.35 3.47 11.08
C ILE A 296 11.98 2.13 10.73
N THR A 297 13.18 1.89 11.23
CA THR A 297 13.83 0.59 11.19
C THR A 297 13.70 -0.07 12.56
N LEU A 298 13.03 -1.21 12.62
CA LEU A 298 12.91 -2.00 13.83
C LEU A 298 14.17 -2.86 13.99
N ALA A 299 14.88 -2.67 15.07
CA ALA A 299 16.10 -3.44 15.40
C ALA A 299 15.80 -4.93 15.55
N ARG A 300 14.59 -5.26 15.97
CA ARG A 300 14.06 -6.61 16.03
C ARG A 300 12.98 -6.76 14.98
N GLY A 301 13.27 -7.49 13.91
CA GLY A 301 12.34 -7.71 12.80
C GLY A 301 11.01 -8.32 13.24
N ARG A 302 9.95 -7.89 12.59
CA ARG A 302 8.58 -8.34 12.80
C ARG A 302 8.01 -8.82 11.48
N ALA A 303 8.11 -10.12 11.24
CA ALA A 303 7.71 -10.75 9.98
C ALA A 303 6.20 -10.61 9.67
N GLU A 304 5.36 -10.44 10.69
CA GLU A 304 3.92 -10.30 10.56
C GLU A 304 3.47 -8.95 9.97
N LEU A 305 4.34 -7.96 9.91
CA LEU A 305 3.99 -6.63 9.40
C LEU A 305 3.97 -6.62 7.87
N TYR A 306 2.91 -6.04 7.31
CA TYR A 306 2.71 -5.92 5.85
C TYR A 306 1.93 -4.65 5.50
N PRO A 307 1.94 -4.22 4.23
CA PRO A 307 1.21 -3.02 3.80
C PRO A 307 -0.29 -3.07 4.11
N GLU A 308 -0.88 -1.92 4.35
CA GLU A 308 -2.28 -1.65 4.71
C GLU A 308 -2.65 -1.93 6.17
N MET A 309 -1.78 -2.55 6.96
CA MET A 309 -1.99 -2.58 8.41
C MET A 309 -1.94 -1.17 8.97
N HIS A 310 -2.86 -0.86 9.89
CA HIS A 310 -2.83 0.40 10.62
C HIS A 310 -2.45 0.19 12.08
N GLY A 311 -1.94 1.23 12.71
CA GLY A 311 -1.49 1.15 14.09
C GLY A 311 -0.94 2.45 14.61
N THR A 312 -0.33 2.36 15.77
CA THR A 312 0.18 3.49 16.53
C THR A 312 1.68 3.38 16.79
N VAL A 313 2.31 4.53 16.93
CA VAL A 313 3.68 4.66 17.41
C VAL A 313 3.68 5.49 18.69
N THR A 314 4.57 5.20 19.61
CA THR A 314 4.66 5.88 20.92
C THR A 314 6.10 6.15 21.30
N GLY A 315 6.31 7.20 22.09
CA GLY A 315 7.63 7.57 22.61
C GLY A 315 8.38 8.58 21.73
N PHE A 316 7.73 9.13 20.72
CA PHE A 316 8.24 10.16 19.84
C PHE A 316 7.67 11.54 20.22
N LYS A 317 7.75 12.49 19.33
CA LYS A 317 7.07 13.78 19.49
C LYS A 317 5.55 13.61 19.39
N SER A 318 4.80 14.49 20.02
CA SER A 318 3.33 14.46 20.02
C SER A 318 2.74 14.48 18.61
N GLU A 319 3.37 15.18 17.67
CA GLU A 319 2.96 15.24 16.27
C GLU A 319 3.05 13.89 15.56
N ILE A 320 3.86 12.99 16.08
CA ILE A 320 4.01 11.62 15.58
C ILE A 320 3.09 10.67 16.36
N ASP A 321 3.13 10.73 17.68
CA ASP A 321 2.41 9.81 18.57
C ASP A 321 0.89 9.96 18.48
N ASN A 322 0.40 11.17 18.18
CA ASN A 322 -1.03 11.45 18.09
C ASN A 322 -1.65 11.12 16.73
N GLN A 323 -0.89 10.58 15.80
CA GLN A 323 -1.41 10.18 14.49
C GLN A 323 -1.69 8.69 14.43
N ASP A 324 -2.70 8.32 13.67
CA ASP A 324 -2.91 6.95 13.22
C ASP A 324 -2.08 6.73 11.96
N TRP A 325 -1.36 5.62 11.92
CA TRP A 325 -0.45 5.29 10.84
C TRP A 325 -0.90 4.06 10.06
N ILE A 326 -0.57 4.04 8.77
CA ILE A 326 -0.80 2.91 7.87
C ILE A 326 0.55 2.52 7.26
N ILE A 327 0.84 1.21 7.21
CA ILE A 327 2.04 0.71 6.54
C ILE A 327 1.84 0.83 5.03
N ALA A 328 2.71 1.61 4.37
CA ALA A 328 2.76 1.72 2.93
C ALA A 328 3.74 0.73 2.30
N LYS A 329 4.83 0.43 2.99
CA LYS A 329 5.86 -0.50 2.53
C LYS A 329 6.55 -1.14 3.74
N ALA A 330 6.86 -2.43 3.62
CA ALA A 330 7.62 -3.17 4.62
C ALA A 330 8.79 -3.89 3.94
N GLU A 331 9.99 -3.73 4.49
CA GLU A 331 11.19 -4.43 4.04
C GLU A 331 11.78 -5.22 5.20
N HIS A 332 11.88 -6.54 5.02
CA HIS A 332 12.45 -7.46 5.99
C HIS A 332 13.83 -7.91 5.53
N THR A 333 14.80 -7.79 6.39
CA THR A 333 16.20 -8.16 6.07
C THR A 333 16.75 -9.08 7.13
N ILE A 334 17.30 -10.19 6.70
CA ILE A 334 18.07 -11.13 7.53
C ILE A 334 19.50 -11.16 7.00
N ASP A 335 20.47 -10.86 7.85
CA ASP A 335 21.90 -10.93 7.54
C ASP A 335 22.70 -11.31 8.79
N ASN A 336 24.02 -11.21 8.72
CA ASN A 336 24.91 -11.54 9.84
C ASN A 336 24.72 -10.66 11.08
N SER A 337 24.11 -9.49 10.92
CA SER A 337 23.80 -8.57 12.04
C SER A 337 22.44 -8.84 12.71
N GLY A 338 21.61 -9.68 12.12
CA GLY A 338 20.32 -10.07 12.67
C GLY A 338 19.16 -9.95 11.69
N PHE A 339 17.96 -9.87 12.24
CA PHE A 339 16.72 -9.67 11.50
C PHE A 339 16.12 -8.31 11.84
N THR A 340 15.97 -7.46 10.83
CA THR A 340 15.39 -6.13 10.95
C THR A 340 14.19 -5.96 10.02
N THR A 341 13.28 -5.05 10.38
CA THR A 341 12.15 -4.66 9.54
C THR A 341 12.15 -3.14 9.39
N GLN A 342 12.22 -2.65 8.16
CA GLN A 342 12.07 -1.25 7.83
C GLN A 342 10.66 -0.97 7.34
N LEU A 343 10.01 0.02 7.93
CA LEU A 343 8.64 0.41 7.59
C LEU A 343 8.61 1.82 7.03
N GLU A 344 7.82 2.00 5.99
CA GLU A 344 7.35 3.31 5.53
C GLU A 344 5.89 3.43 5.92
N LEU A 345 5.57 4.44 6.71
CA LEU A 345 4.23 4.69 7.23
C LEU A 345 3.67 5.98 6.64
N GLU A 346 2.38 5.97 6.35
CA GLU A 346 1.60 7.14 5.96
C GLU A 346 0.59 7.48 7.04
N ALA A 347 0.31 8.77 7.24
CA ALA A 347 -0.74 9.19 8.15
C ALA A 347 -2.11 8.73 7.63
N LYS A 348 -2.94 8.21 8.53
CA LYS A 348 -4.34 7.94 8.25
C LYS A 348 -5.05 9.25 7.96
N ILE A 349 -5.97 9.21 6.98
CA ILE A 349 -6.66 10.39 6.48
C ILE A 349 -7.53 11.02 7.56
N PRO A 350 -7.38 12.34 7.83
CA PRO A 350 -8.27 13.04 8.74
C PRO A 350 -9.72 13.07 8.20
N GLU A 351 -10.68 13.24 9.11
CA GLU A 351 -12.08 13.43 8.73
C GLU A 351 -12.24 14.61 7.76
N TRP A 352 -13.07 14.42 6.76
CA TRP A 352 -13.40 15.41 5.74
C TRP A 352 -14.91 15.54 5.59
N ILE A 353 -15.34 16.67 5.04
CA ILE A 353 -16.74 16.93 4.70
C ILE A 353 -16.87 17.30 3.23
N ALA A 354 -17.94 16.84 2.59
CA ALA A 354 -18.29 17.22 1.23
C ALA A 354 -19.40 18.28 1.26
N GLU A 355 -19.18 19.38 0.56
CA GLU A 355 -20.18 20.43 0.38
C GLU A 355 -20.60 20.49 -1.08
N THR A 356 -21.90 20.53 -1.33
CA THR A 356 -22.52 20.73 -2.65
C THR A 356 -23.21 22.08 -2.69
N ASP A 357 -23.12 22.78 -3.82
CA ASP A 357 -23.86 24.01 -4.10
C ASP A 357 -25.24 23.71 -4.64
#